data_40d545d0d0fa5d4138d1d62e42a1eb97
#
_entry.id   40d545d0d0fa5d4138d1d62e42a1eb97
#
_cell.length_a   1.000
_cell.length_b   1.000
_cell.length_c   1.000
_cell.angle_alpha   90.00
_cell.angle_beta   90.00
_cell.angle_gamma   90.00
#
_symmetry.space_group_name_H-M   'P 1'
#
loop_
_entity.id
_entity.type
_entity.pdbx_description
1 polymer ?
#
loop_
_entity_poly.entity_id
_entity_poly.type
_entity_poly.pdbx_seq_one_letter_code
_entity_poly.pdbx_strand_id
1 'polypeptide(L)'
;MSESKVQHISAQEAFDLMKKEPSTAFIDVRSDMEYLFIGHPVGAVNIPWIDEPDFVINPDFEREVRKLILGGVIASSAHDSVPVVLICRSGNRSEEAGNLLIEHGFKHVYNIVHGFEGELDDQHHRSTIGGWRFDGLPWEQC
;
A
#
# COMPACT_ATOMS: atom_id res chain seq x y z
N MET A 1 -3.93 20.52 -18.64
CA MET A 1 -3.99 19.10 -18.36
C MET A 1 -3.37 18.80 -17.01
N SER A 2 -4.12 18.20 -16.17
CA SER A 2 -3.58 17.85 -14.87
C SER A 2 -2.96 16.47 -14.94
N GLU A 3 -1.86 16.32 -14.25
CA GLU A 3 -1.21 15.03 -14.14
C GLU A 3 -1.50 14.45 -12.77
N SER A 4 -1.87 13.19 -12.76
CA SER A 4 -2.06 12.50 -11.50
C SER A 4 -0.71 12.26 -10.85
N LYS A 5 -0.68 12.31 -9.53
CA LYS A 5 0.52 12.07 -8.75
C LYS A 5 0.16 11.22 -7.55
N VAL A 6 1.15 10.49 -7.04
CA VAL A 6 0.97 9.77 -5.79
C VAL A 6 0.72 10.80 -4.70
N GLN A 7 -0.33 10.59 -3.92
CA GLN A 7 -0.64 11.46 -2.80
C GLN A 7 -0.15 10.81 -1.52
N HIS A 8 0.59 11.57 -0.72
CA HIS A 8 1.14 11.05 0.53
C HIS A 8 0.20 11.39 1.66
N ILE A 9 -0.28 10.37 2.35
CA ILE A 9 -1.25 10.53 3.42
C ILE A 9 -0.80 9.79 4.66
N SER A 10 -1.38 10.15 5.80
CA SER A 10 -1.10 9.44 7.05
C SER A 10 -1.90 8.14 7.10
N ALA A 11 -1.51 7.26 8.03
CA ALA A 11 -2.25 6.03 8.23
C ALA A 11 -3.70 6.30 8.61
N GLN A 12 -3.93 7.31 9.46
CA GLN A 12 -5.28 7.64 9.87
C GLN A 12 -6.11 8.14 8.69
N GLU A 13 -5.52 8.98 7.84
CA GLU A 13 -6.21 9.48 6.65
C GLU A 13 -6.57 8.33 5.71
N ALA A 14 -5.67 7.37 5.56
CA ALA A 14 -5.92 6.20 4.72
C ALA A 14 -7.07 5.36 5.29
N PHE A 15 -7.05 5.15 6.59
CA PHE A 15 -8.10 4.39 7.27
C PHE A 15 -9.46 5.05 7.06
N ASP A 16 -9.52 6.36 7.21
CA ASP A 16 -10.76 7.11 7.02
C ASP A 16 -11.23 7.06 5.57
N LEU A 17 -10.30 7.17 4.63
CA LEU A 17 -10.62 7.08 3.21
C LEU A 17 -11.26 5.73 2.89
N MET A 18 -10.70 4.66 3.41
CA MET A 18 -11.21 3.32 3.12
C MET A 18 -12.58 3.07 3.74
N LYS A 19 -12.90 3.75 4.84
CA LYS A 19 -14.24 3.67 5.40
C LYS A 19 -15.26 4.38 4.51
N LYS A 20 -14.86 5.50 3.92
CA LYS A 20 -15.75 6.24 3.02
C LYS A 20 -15.90 5.56 1.68
N GLU A 21 -14.86 4.90 1.22
CA GLU A 21 -14.82 4.25 -0.09
C GLU A 21 -14.44 2.78 0.06
N PRO A 22 -15.40 1.92 0.37
CA PRO A 22 -15.11 0.51 0.60
C PRO A 22 -14.54 -0.24 -0.59
N SER A 23 -14.66 0.31 -1.81
CA SER A 23 -14.10 -0.31 -3.00
C SER A 23 -12.59 -0.04 -3.14
N THR A 24 -12.00 0.73 -2.24
CA THR A 24 -10.57 1.03 -2.29
C THR A 24 -9.73 -0.24 -2.28
N ALA A 25 -8.74 -0.30 -3.17
CA ALA A 25 -7.78 -1.40 -3.17
C ALA A 25 -6.67 -1.07 -2.18
N PHE A 26 -6.59 -1.82 -1.09
CA PHE A 26 -5.58 -1.61 -0.05
C PHE A 26 -4.52 -2.67 -0.22
N ILE A 27 -3.30 -2.24 -0.58
CA ILE A 27 -2.25 -3.16 -1.01
C ILE A 27 -0.99 -2.96 -0.16
N ASP A 28 -0.51 -4.07 0.41
CA ASP A 28 0.74 -4.11 1.15
C ASP A 28 1.80 -4.59 0.17
N VAL A 29 2.78 -3.73 -0.12
CA VAL A 29 3.78 -4.02 -1.15
C VAL A 29 5.07 -4.57 -0.58
N ARG A 30 5.08 -4.93 0.71
CA ARG A 30 6.23 -5.57 1.34
C ARG A 30 6.37 -7.01 0.87
N SER A 31 7.48 -7.65 1.26
CA SER A 31 7.67 -9.06 0.95
C SER A 31 6.63 -9.93 1.67
N ASP A 32 6.44 -11.15 1.17
CA ASP A 32 5.59 -12.16 1.81
C ASP A 32 5.93 -12.33 3.28
N MET A 33 7.22 -12.44 3.57
CA MET A 33 7.67 -12.71 4.94
C MET A 33 7.32 -11.58 5.88
N GLU A 34 7.49 -10.34 5.42
CA GLU A 34 7.09 -9.20 6.24
C GLU A 34 5.59 -9.19 6.50
N TYR A 35 4.82 -9.44 5.46
CA TYR A 35 3.36 -9.43 5.55
C TYR A 35 2.88 -10.47 6.55
N LEU A 36 3.42 -11.68 6.48
CA LEU A 36 2.95 -12.78 7.31
C LEU A 36 3.47 -12.72 8.74
N PHE A 37 4.77 -12.48 8.92
CA PHE A 37 5.41 -12.64 10.23
C PHE A 37 5.52 -11.37 11.04
N ILE A 38 5.74 -10.24 10.41
CA ILE A 38 5.77 -8.97 11.13
C ILE A 38 4.36 -8.49 11.41
N GLY A 39 3.45 -8.81 10.50
CA GLY A 39 2.07 -8.40 10.59
C GLY A 39 1.69 -7.50 9.44
N HIS A 40 0.40 -7.26 9.28
CA HIS A 40 -0.12 -6.43 8.20
C HIS A 40 -1.44 -5.78 8.63
N PRO A 41 -1.82 -4.69 7.98
CA PRO A 41 -3.11 -4.07 8.28
C PRO A 41 -4.26 -5.01 7.93
N VAL A 42 -5.30 -5.00 8.74
CA VAL A 42 -6.50 -5.78 8.43
C VAL A 42 -7.08 -5.27 7.11
N GLY A 43 -7.35 -6.19 6.20
CA GLY A 43 -7.93 -5.85 4.90
C GLY A 43 -6.93 -5.59 3.80
N ALA A 44 -5.64 -5.53 4.11
CA ALA A 44 -4.61 -5.32 3.08
C ALA A 44 -4.32 -6.61 2.33
N VAL A 45 -4.19 -6.50 1.01
CA VAL A 45 -3.80 -7.62 0.17
C VAL A 45 -2.31 -7.49 -0.15
N ASN A 46 -1.58 -8.58 -0.07
CA ASN A 46 -0.14 -8.55 -0.32
C ASN A 46 0.15 -8.72 -1.81
N ILE A 47 0.71 -7.68 -2.41
CA ILE A 47 1.26 -7.75 -3.76
C ILE A 47 2.65 -7.14 -3.67
N PRO A 48 3.70 -7.96 -3.54
CA PRO A 48 5.04 -7.43 -3.32
C PRO A 48 5.55 -6.59 -4.47
N TRP A 49 6.19 -5.47 -4.12
CA TRP A 49 6.92 -4.64 -5.08
C TRP A 49 8.32 -5.23 -5.30
N ILE A 50 8.98 -5.59 -4.20
CA ILE A 50 10.27 -6.27 -4.20
C ILE A 50 10.16 -7.41 -3.20
N ASP A 51 10.57 -8.62 -3.61
CA ASP A 51 10.43 -9.78 -2.74
C ASP A 51 11.64 -10.70 -2.87
N GLU A 52 11.75 -11.63 -1.94
CA GLU A 52 12.77 -12.66 -1.95
C GLU A 52 12.45 -13.69 -3.04
N PRO A 53 13.44 -14.42 -3.52
CA PRO A 53 14.84 -14.39 -3.11
C PRO A 53 15.68 -13.37 -3.86
N ASP A 54 15.19 -12.85 -4.97
CA ASP A 54 16.00 -12.08 -5.90
C ASP A 54 16.08 -10.60 -5.56
N PHE A 55 15.12 -10.10 -4.79
CA PHE A 55 15.03 -8.69 -4.40
C PHE A 55 15.01 -7.75 -5.61
N VAL A 56 14.35 -8.18 -6.68
CA VAL A 56 14.16 -7.34 -7.86
C VAL A 56 12.73 -6.83 -7.88
N ILE A 57 12.55 -5.74 -8.63
CA ILE A 57 11.21 -5.16 -8.76
C ILE A 57 10.31 -6.15 -9.50
N ASN A 58 9.12 -6.36 -8.96
CA ASN A 58 8.14 -7.28 -9.52
C ASN A 58 7.67 -6.77 -10.89
N PRO A 59 8.00 -7.44 -11.99
CA PRO A 59 7.64 -6.96 -13.32
C PRO A 59 6.14 -7.06 -13.60
N ASP A 60 5.41 -7.82 -12.79
CA ASP A 60 3.97 -8.02 -12.97
C ASP A 60 3.14 -7.20 -11.99
N PHE A 61 3.76 -6.27 -11.27
CA PHE A 61 3.07 -5.56 -10.21
C PHE A 61 1.80 -4.86 -10.70
N GLU A 62 1.92 -4.08 -11.76
CA GLU A 62 0.78 -3.34 -12.28
C GLU A 62 -0.33 -4.27 -12.74
N ARG A 63 0.03 -5.39 -13.38
CA ARG A 63 -0.95 -6.36 -13.83
C ARG A 63 -1.67 -7.00 -12.66
N GLU A 64 -0.94 -7.32 -11.59
CA GLU A 64 -1.55 -7.94 -10.41
C GLU A 64 -2.49 -6.98 -9.71
N VAL A 65 -2.16 -5.71 -9.68
CA VAL A 65 -3.06 -4.70 -9.11
C VAL A 65 -4.35 -4.62 -9.92
N ARG A 66 -4.25 -4.60 -11.25
CA ARG A 66 -5.45 -4.56 -12.11
C ARG A 66 -6.31 -5.80 -11.92
N LYS A 67 -5.69 -6.97 -11.78
CA LYS A 67 -6.43 -8.21 -11.54
C LYS A 67 -7.20 -8.15 -10.23
N LEU A 68 -6.58 -7.60 -9.19
CA LEU A 68 -7.24 -7.45 -7.91
C LEU A 68 -8.49 -6.57 -8.04
N ILE A 69 -8.36 -5.44 -8.70
CA ILE A 69 -9.46 -4.50 -8.84
C ILE A 69 -10.59 -5.13 -9.65
N LEU A 70 -10.26 -5.78 -10.77
CA LEU A 70 -11.28 -6.41 -11.60
C LEU A 70 -11.94 -7.58 -10.91
N GLY A 71 -11.16 -8.36 -10.15
CA GLY A 71 -11.70 -9.50 -9.43
C GLY A 71 -12.56 -9.13 -8.25
N GLY A 72 -12.50 -7.88 -7.82
CA GLY A 72 -13.27 -7.41 -6.68
C GLY A 72 -14.71 -7.03 -7.01
N VAL A 73 -15.19 -7.39 -8.18
CA VAL A 73 -16.57 -7.14 -8.62
C VAL A 73 -16.84 -5.65 -8.82
N ILE A 74 -15.80 -4.91 -9.13
CA ILE A 74 -15.94 -3.50 -9.44
C ILE A 74 -16.17 -3.38 -10.94
N ALA A 75 -17.07 -2.49 -11.33
CA ALA A 75 -17.35 -2.30 -12.74
C ALA A 75 -16.05 -2.03 -13.50
N SER A 76 -15.81 -2.83 -14.55
CA SER A 76 -14.54 -2.76 -15.27
C SER A 76 -14.29 -1.39 -15.86
N SER A 77 -15.34 -0.67 -16.23
CA SER A 77 -15.21 0.67 -16.79
C SER A 77 -14.72 1.70 -15.78
N ALA A 78 -14.74 1.37 -14.50
CA ALA A 78 -14.38 2.30 -13.43
C ALA A 78 -13.06 1.95 -12.78
N HIS A 79 -12.32 0.94 -13.27
CA HIS A 79 -11.14 0.46 -12.54
C HIS A 79 -10.04 1.53 -12.40
N ASP A 80 -9.92 2.45 -13.36
CA ASP A 80 -8.92 3.52 -13.25
C ASP A 80 -9.29 4.55 -12.18
N SER A 81 -10.55 4.58 -11.78
CA SER A 81 -11.04 5.54 -10.79
C SER A 81 -11.08 4.98 -9.38
N VAL A 82 -10.81 3.69 -9.21
CA VAL A 82 -10.79 3.07 -7.89
C VAL A 82 -9.58 3.60 -7.13
N PRO A 83 -9.77 4.07 -5.89
CA PRO A 83 -8.62 4.49 -5.10
C PRO A 83 -7.73 3.29 -4.76
N VAL A 84 -6.42 3.50 -4.86
CA VAL A 84 -5.43 2.49 -4.50
C VAL A 84 -4.60 3.07 -3.37
N VAL A 85 -4.56 2.37 -2.24
CA VAL A 85 -3.76 2.77 -1.08
C VAL A 85 -2.65 1.76 -0.91
N LEU A 86 -1.41 2.25 -0.89
CA LEU A 86 -0.23 1.39 -0.82
C LEU A 86 0.49 1.60 0.51
N ILE A 87 0.96 0.51 1.09
CA ILE A 87 1.69 0.56 2.34
C ILE A 87 2.92 -0.34 2.24
N CYS A 88 4.05 0.13 2.79
CA CYS A 88 5.23 -0.69 2.94
C CYS A 88 5.76 -0.52 4.37
N ARG A 89 7.04 -0.77 4.62
CA ARG A 89 7.55 -0.71 5.98
C ARG A 89 7.60 0.73 6.51
N SER A 90 8.12 1.66 5.71
CA SER A 90 8.28 3.05 6.13
C SER A 90 7.96 4.09 5.05
N GLY A 91 7.44 3.66 3.91
CA GLY A 91 6.92 4.57 2.89
C GLY A 91 7.69 4.64 1.57
N ASN A 92 8.88 4.05 1.49
CA ASN A 92 9.73 4.20 0.29
C ASN A 92 9.35 3.29 -0.86
N ARG A 93 9.19 2.00 -0.59
CA ARG A 93 8.82 1.03 -1.63
C ARG A 93 7.43 1.35 -2.19
N SER A 94 6.52 1.75 -1.31
CA SER A 94 5.16 2.06 -1.74
C SER A 94 5.11 3.33 -2.58
N GLU A 95 6.00 4.28 -2.33
CA GLU A 95 6.09 5.46 -3.18
C GLU A 95 6.52 5.07 -4.58
N GLU A 96 7.55 4.24 -4.70
CA GLU A 96 8.03 3.77 -6.00
C GLU A 96 6.95 3.01 -6.75
N ALA A 97 6.28 2.11 -6.05
CA ALA A 97 5.20 1.31 -6.64
C ALA A 97 4.07 2.22 -7.11
N GLY A 98 3.74 3.23 -6.31
CA GLY A 98 2.69 4.18 -6.67
C GLY A 98 3.04 4.98 -7.92
N ASN A 99 4.30 5.40 -8.04
CA ASN A 99 4.74 6.12 -9.23
C ASN A 99 4.57 5.29 -10.50
N LEU A 100 4.86 3.99 -10.39
CA LEU A 100 4.66 3.09 -11.53
C LEU A 100 3.18 3.04 -11.93
N LEU A 101 2.30 2.93 -10.94
CA LEU A 101 0.86 2.87 -11.23
C LEU A 101 0.37 4.15 -11.89
N ILE A 102 0.85 5.31 -11.44
CA ILE A 102 0.49 6.59 -12.06
C ILE A 102 0.93 6.61 -13.52
N GLU A 103 2.14 6.11 -13.80
CA GLU A 103 2.65 6.04 -15.16
C GLU A 103 1.79 5.16 -16.05
N HIS A 104 1.09 4.19 -15.47
CA HIS A 104 0.26 3.26 -16.22
C HIS A 104 -1.23 3.64 -16.19
N GLY A 105 -1.53 4.88 -15.85
CA GLY A 105 -2.88 5.41 -16.01
C GLY A 105 -3.77 5.38 -14.77
N PHE A 106 -3.26 4.91 -13.64
CA PHE A 106 -4.02 4.98 -12.40
C PHE A 106 -4.12 6.43 -11.95
N LYS A 107 -5.28 6.83 -11.44
CA LYS A 107 -5.54 8.25 -11.13
C LYS A 107 -5.58 8.58 -9.66
N HIS A 108 -5.93 7.64 -8.81
CA HIS A 108 -6.12 7.89 -7.38
C HIS A 108 -5.24 6.93 -6.60
N VAL A 109 -3.96 7.29 -6.47
CA VAL A 109 -2.96 6.44 -5.81
C VAL A 109 -2.43 7.17 -4.59
N TYR A 110 -2.48 6.50 -3.45
CA TYR A 110 -2.09 7.06 -2.15
C TYR A 110 -0.99 6.23 -1.53
N ASN A 111 -0.01 6.91 -0.95
CA ASN A 111 1.08 6.28 -0.22
C ASN A 111 0.96 6.63 1.25
N ILE A 112 0.98 5.62 2.13
CA ILE A 112 0.99 5.85 3.57
C ILE A 112 2.42 6.19 3.97
N VAL A 113 2.64 7.46 4.34
CA VAL A 113 4.00 8.02 4.45
C VAL A 113 4.91 7.33 5.45
N HIS A 114 4.36 6.83 6.55
CA HIS A 114 5.19 6.16 7.57
C HIS A 114 5.07 4.64 7.52
N GLY A 115 4.28 4.14 6.57
CA GLY A 115 4.14 2.70 6.37
C GLY A 115 3.56 1.97 7.56
N PHE A 116 3.88 0.68 7.64
CA PHE A 116 3.36 -0.17 8.70
C PHE A 116 4.15 -0.03 10.00
N GLU A 117 5.48 0.04 9.89
CA GLU A 117 6.36 0.04 11.07
C GLU A 117 6.93 1.42 11.40
N GLY A 118 6.82 2.37 10.49
CA GLY A 118 7.34 3.71 10.72
C GLY A 118 8.86 3.80 10.59
N GLU A 119 9.37 4.95 11.00
CA GLU A 119 10.80 5.23 10.95
C GLU A 119 11.51 4.59 12.14
N LEU A 120 12.83 4.43 12.00
CA LEU A 120 13.65 3.98 13.13
C LEU A 120 13.78 5.10 14.16
N ASP A 121 13.69 4.74 15.45
CA ASP A 121 13.95 5.70 16.51
C ASP A 121 15.46 5.73 16.81
N ASP A 122 15.84 6.48 17.85
CA ASP A 122 17.25 6.64 18.21
C ASP A 122 17.94 5.33 18.61
N GLN A 123 17.18 4.34 18.95
CA GLN A 123 17.69 3.03 19.36
C GLN A 123 17.54 1.99 18.27
N HIS A 124 17.24 2.45 17.05
CA HIS A 124 17.03 1.57 15.89
C HIS A 124 15.85 0.62 16.07
N HIS A 125 14.78 1.10 16.70
CA HIS A 125 13.54 0.35 16.82
C HIS A 125 12.46 1.01 15.94
N ARG A 126 11.58 0.17 15.39
CA ARG A 126 10.44 0.66 14.63
C ARG A 126 9.18 0.56 15.47
N SER A 127 8.12 1.21 15.01
CA SER A 127 6.81 1.22 15.66
C SER A 127 6.83 1.91 17.02
N THR A 128 7.73 2.87 17.18
CA THR A 128 7.82 3.63 18.42
C THR A 128 7.54 5.11 18.22
N ILE A 129 7.56 5.59 16.97
CA ILE A 129 7.31 7.00 16.69
C ILE A 129 6.30 7.23 15.57
N GLY A 130 5.92 6.21 14.82
CA GLY A 130 4.92 6.36 13.78
C GLY A 130 4.63 5.07 13.08
N GLY A 131 3.69 5.10 12.14
CA GLY A 131 3.29 3.96 11.33
C GLY A 131 1.94 3.41 11.73
N TRP A 132 1.37 2.58 10.86
CA TRP A 132 0.04 2.01 11.05
C TRP A 132 -0.11 1.33 12.41
N ARG A 133 0.87 0.50 12.75
CA ARG A 133 0.85 -0.28 13.99
C ARG A 133 0.98 0.63 15.21
N PHE A 134 1.90 1.60 15.15
CA PHE A 134 2.08 2.55 16.25
C PHE A 134 0.81 3.37 16.48
N ASP A 135 0.11 3.72 15.41
CA ASP A 135 -1.09 4.56 15.50
C ASP A 135 -2.30 3.79 16.04
N GLY A 136 -2.15 2.51 16.30
CA GLY A 136 -3.22 1.72 16.90
C GLY A 136 -4.31 1.30 15.93
N LEU A 137 -4.05 1.35 14.63
CA LEU A 137 -5.03 0.94 13.64
C LEU A 137 -5.07 -0.58 13.52
N PRO A 138 -6.16 -1.16 13.02
CA PRO A 138 -6.32 -2.63 13.02
C PRO A 138 -5.25 -3.35 12.22
N TRP A 139 -4.59 -4.33 12.84
CA TRP A 139 -3.58 -5.15 12.18
C TRP A 139 -3.60 -6.56 12.76
N GLU A 140 -2.99 -7.49 12.02
CA GLU A 140 -2.99 -8.90 12.40
C GLU A 140 -1.71 -9.57 11.93
N GLN A 141 -1.43 -10.74 12.49
CA GLN A 141 -0.30 -11.60 12.10
C GLN A 141 -0.84 -12.99 11.82
N CYS A 142 -0.08 -13.78 11.10
CA CYS A 142 -0.47 -15.18 10.92
C CYS A 142 -0.11 -16.01 12.12
#